data_1b58e164610ad8471828e6cd5b1ff6ca
#
_entry.id   1b58e164610ad8471828e6cd5b1ff6ca
#
_cell.length_a   1.000
_cell.length_b   1.000
_cell.length_c   1.000
_cell.angle_alpha   90.00
_cell.angle_beta   90.00
_cell.angle_gamma   90.00
#
_symmetry.space_group_name_H-M   'P 1'
#
loop_
_entity.id
_entity.type
_entity.pdbx_description
1 polymer ?
#
loop_
_entity_poly.entity_id
_entity_poly.type
_entity_poly.pdbx_seq_one_letter_code
_entity_poly.pdbx_strand_id
1 'polypeptide(L)'
;MPEISDGLIIVAKRDCPTCVLLEPVYRELAQSGVALAVYSQDDPSFPTTIAGVIDDTALEISYRLDIETVPTLIRMSGGEEIARIVGWERQEWRGFTGIGTLGDGLPGYQPGCGSLNVQPGMAESLAVRFGATNFAARPIEITPLEDDIEACFERGWSDGLPVVPPTEVRVLRMLVGTTRPAGEVIGAIPPNLAPCTVEKVAINAVIAGCKPEYLPVVLAAIEAALDPDFCMHACYAPRISPARWSS
;
A
#
# COMPACT_ATOMS: atom_id res chain seq x y z
N MET A 1 17.66 1.57 -0.45
CA MET A 1 16.70 2.04 -1.47
C MET A 1 17.28 1.68 -2.81
N PRO A 2 16.55 1.02 -3.72
CA PRO A 2 17.05 0.84 -5.07
C PRO A 2 17.25 2.22 -5.70
N GLU A 3 18.45 2.45 -6.21
CA GLU A 3 18.81 3.69 -6.87
C GLU A 3 18.16 3.67 -8.27
N ILE A 4 17.23 4.59 -8.52
CA ILE A 4 16.62 4.73 -9.85
C ILE A 4 17.60 5.54 -10.69
N SER A 5 18.18 4.90 -11.72
CA SER A 5 19.20 5.51 -12.58
C SER A 5 18.59 6.50 -13.55
N ASP A 6 19.37 7.55 -13.90
CA ASP A 6 18.99 8.47 -14.98
C ASP A 6 18.94 7.74 -16.33
N GLY A 7 18.08 8.20 -17.21
CA GLY A 7 17.86 7.62 -18.53
C GLY A 7 16.39 7.23 -18.80
N LEU A 8 16.19 6.23 -19.62
CA LEU A 8 14.88 5.68 -19.91
C LEU A 8 14.59 4.48 -19.00
N ILE A 9 13.40 4.46 -18.47
CA ILE A 9 12.86 3.34 -17.67
C ILE A 9 11.65 2.77 -18.41
N ILE A 10 11.59 1.46 -18.54
CA ILE A 10 10.39 0.75 -18.98
C ILE A 10 9.94 -0.15 -17.85
N VAL A 11 8.66 -0.06 -17.50
CA VAL A 11 7.99 -1.03 -16.64
C VAL A 11 7.05 -1.86 -17.47
N ALA A 12 7.22 -3.18 -17.42
CA ALA A 12 6.49 -4.13 -18.24
C ALA A 12 6.08 -5.37 -17.43
N LYS A 13 5.21 -6.18 -17.97
CA LYS A 13 4.91 -7.53 -17.46
C LYS A 13 4.68 -8.50 -18.60
N ARG A 14 5.01 -9.77 -18.38
CA ARG A 14 4.80 -10.85 -19.36
C ARG A 14 3.32 -11.08 -19.64
N ASP A 15 2.50 -11.04 -18.59
CA ASP A 15 1.04 -11.15 -18.71
C ASP A 15 0.39 -9.84 -19.19
N CYS A 16 0.94 -9.30 -20.29
CA CYS A 16 0.41 -8.11 -20.97
C CYS A 16 0.67 -8.24 -22.47
N PRO A 17 -0.36 -8.45 -23.30
CA PRO A 17 -0.20 -8.60 -24.74
C PRO A 17 0.55 -7.44 -25.41
N THR A 18 0.33 -6.21 -24.94
CA THR A 18 1.03 -5.03 -25.44
C THR A 18 2.51 -5.06 -25.07
N CYS A 19 2.87 -5.49 -23.85
CA CYS A 19 4.26 -5.63 -23.47
C CYS A 19 4.99 -6.69 -24.31
N VAL A 20 4.34 -7.82 -24.58
CA VAL A 20 4.88 -8.87 -25.46
C VAL A 20 5.05 -8.37 -26.90
N LEU A 21 4.05 -7.66 -27.43
CA LEU A 21 4.13 -7.04 -28.76
C LEU A 21 5.34 -6.12 -28.91
N LEU A 22 5.74 -5.44 -27.86
CA LEU A 22 6.81 -4.44 -27.86
C LEU A 22 8.21 -5.02 -27.60
N GLU A 23 8.40 -6.32 -27.46
CA GLU A 23 9.74 -6.90 -27.31
C GLU A 23 10.75 -6.46 -28.40
N PRO A 24 10.38 -6.33 -29.70
CA PRO A 24 11.27 -5.77 -30.71
C PRO A 24 11.69 -4.31 -30.40
N VAL A 25 10.77 -3.50 -29.88
CA VAL A 25 11.03 -2.09 -29.51
C VAL A 25 12.01 -2.01 -28.34
N TYR A 26 11.83 -2.85 -27.32
CA TYR A 26 12.76 -2.89 -26.17
C TYR A 26 14.17 -3.26 -26.62
N ARG A 27 14.30 -4.19 -27.56
CA ARG A 27 15.59 -4.56 -28.15
C ARG A 27 16.21 -3.41 -28.96
N GLU A 28 15.44 -2.71 -29.79
CA GLU A 28 15.90 -1.54 -30.53
C GLU A 28 16.43 -0.46 -29.57
N LEU A 29 15.69 -0.19 -28.49
CA LEU A 29 16.10 0.78 -27.46
C LEU A 29 17.40 0.34 -26.77
N ALA A 30 17.51 -0.91 -26.37
CA ALA A 30 18.73 -1.44 -25.75
C ALA A 30 19.95 -1.36 -26.67
N GLN A 31 19.76 -1.45 -27.99
CA GLN A 31 20.84 -1.37 -29.00
C GLN A 31 21.16 0.06 -29.42
N SER A 32 20.31 1.03 -29.12
CA SER A 32 20.50 2.43 -29.53
C SER A 32 21.59 3.19 -28.74
N GLY A 33 22.11 2.60 -27.67
CA GLY A 33 23.10 3.24 -26.80
C GLY A 33 22.50 4.21 -25.77
N VAL A 34 21.20 4.32 -25.69
CA VAL A 34 20.51 5.10 -24.65
C VAL A 34 20.60 4.34 -23.32
N ALA A 35 20.80 5.06 -22.22
CA ALA A 35 20.72 4.45 -20.90
C ALA A 35 19.28 3.96 -20.68
N LEU A 36 19.10 2.63 -20.58
CA LEU A 36 17.81 1.97 -20.47
C LEU A 36 17.81 0.99 -19.30
N ALA A 37 16.83 1.12 -18.43
CA ALA A 37 16.47 0.15 -17.40
C ALA A 37 15.09 -0.44 -17.71
N VAL A 38 14.97 -1.76 -17.67
CA VAL A 38 13.68 -2.44 -17.91
C VAL A 38 13.35 -3.27 -16.68
N TYR A 39 12.20 -2.97 -16.10
CA TYR A 39 11.66 -3.62 -14.90
C TYR A 39 10.51 -4.54 -15.28
N SER A 40 10.52 -5.76 -14.77
CA SER A 40 9.45 -6.74 -14.99
C SER A 40 8.70 -7.03 -13.70
N GLN A 41 7.36 -6.90 -13.75
CA GLN A 41 6.50 -7.05 -12.59
C GLN A 41 6.17 -8.49 -12.23
N ASP A 42 6.26 -9.43 -13.19
CA ASP A 42 5.77 -10.81 -13.02
C ASP A 42 6.79 -11.89 -13.39
N ASP A 43 7.71 -11.60 -14.30
CA ASP A 43 8.71 -12.55 -14.76
C ASP A 43 10.06 -11.87 -15.01
N PRO A 44 11.07 -12.09 -14.15
CA PRO A 44 12.40 -11.48 -14.31
C PRO A 44 13.13 -11.88 -15.60
N SER A 45 12.65 -12.91 -16.32
CA SER A 45 13.18 -13.30 -17.63
C SER A 45 12.54 -12.56 -18.82
N PHE A 46 11.52 -11.74 -18.54
CA PHE A 46 10.81 -10.97 -19.56
C PHE A 46 11.18 -9.48 -19.50
N PRO A 47 11.40 -8.82 -20.65
CA PRO A 47 11.39 -9.31 -22.02
C PRO A 47 12.62 -10.18 -22.37
N THR A 48 12.40 -11.23 -23.16
CA THR A 48 13.44 -12.21 -23.47
C THR A 48 14.48 -11.71 -24.48
N THR A 49 14.20 -10.59 -25.13
CA THR A 49 14.98 -10.02 -26.24
C THR A 49 16.11 -9.10 -25.79
N ILE A 50 16.21 -8.81 -24.50
CA ILE A 50 17.25 -7.96 -23.91
C ILE A 50 17.90 -8.64 -22.71
N ALA A 51 19.13 -8.25 -22.41
CA ALA A 51 19.83 -8.67 -21.20
C ALA A 51 19.68 -7.60 -20.10
N GLY A 52 19.80 -8.02 -18.84
CA GLY A 52 19.81 -7.09 -17.71
C GLY A 52 18.44 -6.57 -17.31
N VAL A 53 17.38 -7.35 -17.54
CA VAL A 53 16.06 -7.07 -16.98
C VAL A 53 16.15 -7.06 -15.46
N ILE A 54 15.52 -6.08 -14.84
CA ILE A 54 15.51 -5.91 -13.40
C ILE A 54 14.23 -6.51 -12.84
N ASP A 55 14.37 -7.34 -11.83
CA ASP A 55 13.27 -7.98 -11.13
C ASP A 55 12.50 -6.94 -10.29
N ASP A 56 11.25 -6.72 -10.63
CA ASP A 56 10.29 -5.93 -9.85
C ASP A 56 9.05 -6.76 -9.44
N THR A 57 9.22 -8.09 -9.28
CA THR A 57 8.11 -8.95 -8.82
C THR A 57 7.65 -8.61 -7.41
N ALA A 58 8.48 -7.94 -6.62
CA ALA A 58 8.11 -7.33 -5.35
C ALA A 58 7.29 -6.04 -5.49
N LEU A 59 7.20 -5.48 -6.70
CA LEU A 59 6.48 -4.25 -7.07
C LEU A 59 7.00 -2.99 -6.36
N GLU A 60 8.24 -2.97 -5.89
CA GLU A 60 8.79 -1.81 -5.18
C GLU A 60 8.96 -0.62 -6.11
N ILE A 61 9.56 -0.82 -7.28
CA ILE A 61 9.77 0.26 -8.26
C ILE A 61 8.43 0.70 -8.85
N SER A 62 7.57 -0.26 -9.19
CA SER A 62 6.22 0.04 -9.67
C SER A 62 5.40 0.88 -8.67
N TYR A 63 5.52 0.60 -7.37
CA TYR A 63 4.89 1.39 -6.32
C TYR A 63 5.48 2.79 -6.21
N ARG A 64 6.83 2.91 -6.21
CA ARG A 64 7.52 4.21 -6.06
C ARG A 64 7.31 5.15 -7.24
N LEU A 65 7.18 4.59 -8.44
CA LEU A 65 6.93 5.35 -9.68
C LEU A 65 5.45 5.49 -9.98
N ASP A 66 4.56 5.04 -9.10
CA ASP A 66 3.10 5.12 -9.25
C ASP A 66 2.64 4.60 -10.62
N ILE A 67 3.01 3.35 -10.91
CA ILE A 67 2.71 2.71 -12.21
C ILE A 67 1.30 2.16 -12.18
N GLU A 68 0.37 2.78 -12.88
CA GLU A 68 -1.01 2.30 -13.01
C GLU A 68 -1.22 1.37 -14.21
N THR A 69 -0.41 1.54 -15.25
CA THR A 69 -0.55 0.82 -16.52
C THR A 69 0.82 0.36 -17.02
N VAL A 70 0.87 -0.79 -17.71
CA VAL A 70 2.05 -1.28 -18.41
C VAL A 70 1.73 -1.55 -19.88
N PRO A 71 2.68 -1.35 -20.82
CA PRO A 71 3.99 -0.76 -20.58
C PRO A 71 3.91 0.73 -20.26
N THR A 72 4.79 1.19 -19.40
CA THR A 72 5.04 2.62 -19.17
C THR A 72 6.50 2.91 -19.49
N LEU A 73 6.75 3.93 -20.30
CA LEU A 73 8.08 4.46 -20.61
C LEU A 73 8.26 5.79 -19.89
N ILE A 74 9.32 5.88 -19.07
CA ILE A 74 9.61 7.05 -18.23
C ILE A 74 11.00 7.59 -18.59
N ARG A 75 11.15 8.90 -18.53
CA ARG A 75 12.45 9.58 -18.61
C ARG A 75 12.82 10.13 -17.24
N MET A 76 13.96 9.69 -16.74
CA MET A 76 14.54 10.18 -15.48
C MET A 76 15.73 11.08 -15.77
N SER A 77 15.89 12.14 -14.99
CA SER A 77 17.07 13.01 -15.01
C SER A 77 17.27 13.66 -13.64
N GLY A 78 18.48 13.56 -13.09
CA GLY A 78 18.80 14.06 -11.74
C GLY A 78 18.03 13.37 -10.62
N GLY A 79 17.60 12.12 -10.84
CA GLY A 79 16.77 11.36 -9.89
C GLY A 79 15.28 11.73 -9.90
N GLU A 80 14.84 12.61 -10.80
CA GLU A 80 13.45 13.02 -10.93
C GLU A 80 12.84 12.55 -12.24
N GLU A 81 11.54 12.27 -12.23
CA GLU A 81 10.79 11.96 -13.42
C GLU A 81 10.51 13.24 -14.23
N ILE A 82 10.96 13.25 -15.48
CA ILE A 82 10.79 14.39 -16.39
C ILE A 82 9.53 14.23 -17.23
N ALA A 83 9.24 13.00 -17.67
CA ALA A 83 8.08 12.71 -18.51
C ALA A 83 7.78 11.21 -18.53
N ARG A 84 6.54 10.82 -18.82
CA ARG A 84 6.14 9.43 -19.07
C ARG A 84 5.18 9.31 -20.25
N ILE A 85 5.19 8.11 -20.83
CA ILE A 85 4.21 7.65 -21.81
C ILE A 85 3.65 6.32 -21.35
N VAL A 86 2.35 6.12 -21.51
CA VAL A 86 1.62 4.93 -21.05
C VAL A 86 1.04 4.19 -22.25
N GLY A 87 1.21 2.87 -22.30
CA GLY A 87 0.80 2.06 -23.42
C GLY A 87 1.72 2.23 -24.63
N TRP A 88 1.21 1.95 -25.81
CA TRP A 88 1.93 2.07 -27.06
C TRP A 88 1.21 3.00 -28.03
N GLU A 89 1.84 4.12 -28.35
CA GLU A 89 1.55 4.98 -29.50
C GLU A 89 2.89 5.27 -30.19
N ARG A 90 3.04 4.81 -31.45
CA ARG A 90 4.32 4.80 -32.16
C ARG A 90 4.95 6.19 -32.29
N GLN A 91 4.15 7.20 -32.60
CA GLN A 91 4.66 8.56 -32.83
C GLN A 91 5.09 9.19 -31.51
N GLU A 92 4.35 8.95 -30.42
CA GLU A 92 4.74 9.42 -29.09
C GLU A 92 6.06 8.77 -28.65
N TRP A 93 6.20 7.45 -28.80
CA TRP A 93 7.44 6.75 -28.45
C TRP A 93 8.63 7.22 -29.30
N ARG A 94 8.44 7.49 -30.61
CA ARG A 94 9.47 8.05 -31.49
C ARG A 94 9.89 9.46 -31.06
N GLY A 95 8.92 10.33 -30.81
CA GLY A 95 9.18 11.68 -30.30
C GLY A 95 9.88 11.67 -28.94
N PHE A 96 9.46 10.75 -28.07
CA PHE A 96 10.03 10.62 -26.74
C PHE A 96 11.48 10.11 -26.75
N THR A 97 11.77 9.12 -27.58
CA THR A 97 13.11 8.49 -27.66
C THR A 97 14.06 9.15 -28.65
N GLY A 98 13.53 9.93 -29.60
CA GLY A 98 14.29 10.50 -30.71
C GLY A 98 14.64 9.49 -31.83
N ILE A 99 14.11 8.26 -31.78
CA ILE A 99 14.40 7.20 -32.77
C ILE A 99 13.26 7.12 -33.77
N GLY A 100 13.48 7.68 -34.96
CA GLY A 100 12.44 7.81 -36.01
C GLY A 100 11.95 6.47 -36.61
N THR A 101 12.71 5.41 -36.50
CA THR A 101 12.39 4.07 -37.04
C THR A 101 11.78 3.14 -35.96
N LEU A 102 11.70 3.61 -34.71
CA LEU A 102 11.28 2.76 -33.60
C LEU A 102 9.92 2.12 -33.86
N GLY A 103 9.87 0.79 -33.73
CA GLY A 103 8.65 0.01 -33.89
C GLY A 103 8.11 -0.05 -35.31
N ASP A 104 8.96 0.08 -36.34
CA ASP A 104 8.56 -0.17 -37.74
C ASP A 104 7.98 -1.57 -37.87
N GLY A 105 6.84 -1.67 -38.56
CA GLY A 105 6.12 -2.94 -38.77
C GLY A 105 5.14 -3.32 -37.65
N LEU A 106 5.13 -2.62 -36.52
CA LEU A 106 4.13 -2.81 -35.45
C LEU A 106 2.85 -1.99 -35.70
N PRO A 107 1.72 -2.33 -35.07
CA PRO A 107 0.54 -1.44 -35.03
C PRO A 107 0.90 -0.04 -34.55
N GLY A 108 0.23 0.99 -35.09
CA GLY A 108 0.49 2.39 -34.68
C GLY A 108 0.12 2.68 -33.25
N TYR A 109 -0.88 1.96 -32.73
CA TYR A 109 -1.40 2.11 -31.38
C TYR A 109 -1.79 0.77 -30.76
N GLN A 110 -1.54 0.62 -29.46
CA GLN A 110 -2.04 -0.48 -28.65
C GLN A 110 -2.21 -0.01 -27.21
N PRO A 111 -3.39 -0.17 -26.58
CA PRO A 111 -3.59 0.23 -25.20
C PRO A 111 -2.71 -0.58 -24.26
N GLY A 112 -2.34 0.02 -23.14
CA GLY A 112 -1.68 -0.69 -22.05
C GLY A 112 -2.62 -1.60 -21.27
N CYS A 113 -2.04 -2.42 -20.40
CA CYS A 113 -2.74 -3.27 -19.45
C CYS A 113 -2.61 -2.70 -18.03
N GLY A 114 -3.55 -2.98 -17.15
CA GLY A 114 -3.42 -2.59 -15.74
C GLY A 114 -2.15 -3.19 -15.11
N SER A 115 -1.46 -2.37 -14.33
CA SER A 115 -0.28 -2.78 -13.57
C SER A 115 -0.65 -3.71 -12.41
N LEU A 116 0.29 -4.52 -11.92
CA LEU A 116 0.03 -5.43 -10.78
C LEU A 116 -0.16 -4.67 -9.47
N ASN A 117 0.49 -3.53 -9.30
CA ASN A 117 0.39 -2.73 -8.06
C ASN A 117 -0.97 -2.05 -7.87
N VAL A 118 -1.81 -1.93 -8.91
CA VAL A 118 -3.18 -1.39 -8.80
C VAL A 118 -4.25 -2.49 -8.68
N GLN A 119 -3.86 -3.75 -8.56
CA GLN A 119 -4.82 -4.82 -8.30
C GLN A 119 -5.51 -4.64 -6.93
N PRO A 120 -6.76 -5.10 -6.79
CA PRO A 120 -7.48 -4.98 -5.52
C PRO A 120 -6.69 -5.54 -4.33
N GLY A 121 -6.51 -4.73 -3.29
CA GLY A 121 -5.76 -5.08 -2.08
C GLY A 121 -4.25 -4.95 -2.19
N MET A 122 -3.70 -4.74 -3.39
CA MET A 122 -2.25 -4.61 -3.59
C MET A 122 -1.74 -3.25 -3.12
N ALA A 123 -2.47 -2.18 -3.42
CA ALA A 123 -2.05 -0.82 -3.06
C ALA A 123 -1.79 -0.66 -1.56
N GLU A 124 -2.68 -1.18 -0.72
CA GLU A 124 -2.52 -1.11 0.74
C GLU A 124 -1.35 -2.00 1.22
N SER A 125 -1.17 -3.18 0.61
CA SER A 125 -0.07 -4.08 0.95
C SER A 125 1.30 -3.46 0.61
N LEU A 126 1.39 -2.78 -0.53
CA LEU A 126 2.60 -2.07 -0.95
C LEU A 126 2.85 -0.82 -0.10
N ALA A 127 1.79 -0.10 0.28
CA ALA A 127 1.90 1.04 1.19
C ALA A 127 2.41 0.63 2.58
N VAL A 128 2.01 -0.53 3.09
CA VAL A 128 2.57 -1.10 4.32
C VAL A 128 4.04 -1.48 4.12
N ARG A 129 4.36 -2.14 3.01
CA ARG A 129 5.70 -2.71 2.76
C ARG A 129 6.75 -1.65 2.39
N PHE A 130 6.39 -0.65 1.59
CA PHE A 130 7.29 0.33 0.99
C PHE A 130 6.94 1.78 1.32
N GLY A 131 5.77 2.02 1.88
CA GLY A 131 5.33 3.34 2.31
C GLY A 131 6.01 3.78 3.60
N ALA A 132 5.90 5.06 3.91
CA ALA A 132 6.39 5.64 5.16
C ALA A 132 5.40 5.45 6.33
N THR A 133 4.66 4.34 6.37
CA THR A 133 3.72 4.04 7.43
C THR A 133 4.47 3.59 8.68
N ASN A 134 4.84 4.54 9.52
CA ASN A 134 5.41 4.25 10.83
C ASN A 134 4.27 4.13 11.85
N PHE A 135 3.75 2.91 12.02
CA PHE A 135 2.88 2.64 13.16
C PHE A 135 3.68 2.72 14.46
N ALA A 136 3.14 3.45 15.43
CA ALA A 136 3.72 3.54 16.77
C ALA A 136 3.33 2.34 17.65
N ALA A 137 2.27 1.62 17.29
CA ALA A 137 1.84 0.41 17.95
C ALA A 137 2.85 -0.72 17.69
N ARG A 138 3.17 -1.47 18.75
CA ARG A 138 4.09 -2.60 18.62
C ARG A 138 3.46 -3.70 17.75
N PRO A 139 4.08 -4.10 16.63
CA PRO A 139 3.62 -5.24 15.85
C PRO A 139 3.77 -6.55 16.66
N ILE A 140 2.84 -7.45 16.47
CA ILE A 140 2.89 -8.81 17.03
C ILE A 140 2.96 -9.76 15.86
N GLU A 141 4.03 -10.53 15.78
CA GLU A 141 4.20 -11.54 14.76
C GLU A 141 3.31 -12.74 15.09
N ILE A 142 2.55 -13.18 14.10
CA ILE A 142 1.74 -14.41 14.13
C ILE A 142 2.41 -15.38 13.19
N THR A 143 2.60 -16.63 13.64
CA THR A 143 3.24 -17.66 12.82
C THR A 143 2.30 -18.08 11.67
N PRO A 144 2.82 -18.55 10.53
CA PRO A 144 1.97 -18.93 9.38
C PRO A 144 0.95 -20.05 9.66
N LEU A 145 1.13 -20.80 10.75
CA LEU A 145 0.23 -21.90 11.16
C LEU A 145 -0.73 -21.49 12.29
N GLU A 146 -0.58 -20.30 12.86
CA GLU A 146 -1.44 -19.76 13.90
C GLU A 146 -2.62 -19.02 13.26
N ASP A 147 -3.84 -19.34 13.68
CA ASP A 147 -5.03 -18.59 13.24
C ASP A 147 -5.04 -17.21 13.88
N ASP A 148 -5.23 -16.18 13.08
CA ASP A 148 -5.14 -14.78 13.53
C ASP A 148 -6.33 -14.36 14.41
N ILE A 149 -7.49 -15.03 14.29
CA ILE A 149 -8.64 -14.82 15.19
C ILE A 149 -8.39 -15.49 16.54
N GLU A 150 -7.90 -16.72 16.54
CA GLU A 150 -7.53 -17.45 17.76
C GLU A 150 -6.42 -16.71 18.52
N ALA A 151 -5.44 -16.18 17.79
CA ALA A 151 -4.38 -15.36 18.36
C ALA A 151 -4.90 -14.11 19.09
N CYS A 152 -5.96 -13.50 18.60
CA CYS A 152 -6.62 -12.38 19.29
C CYS A 152 -7.30 -12.82 20.59
N PHE A 153 -7.94 -13.99 20.57
CA PHE A 153 -8.59 -14.56 21.75
C PHE A 153 -7.58 -14.96 22.83
N GLU A 154 -6.54 -15.71 22.49
CA GLU A 154 -5.51 -16.14 23.43
C GLU A 154 -4.78 -14.99 24.11
N ARG A 155 -4.65 -13.84 23.42
CA ARG A 155 -4.05 -12.61 23.95
C ARG A 155 -5.02 -11.78 24.78
N GLY A 156 -6.27 -12.23 24.95
CA GLY A 156 -7.29 -11.53 25.73
C GLY A 156 -7.81 -10.25 25.08
N TRP A 157 -7.73 -10.13 23.77
CA TRP A 157 -8.30 -9.00 23.03
C TRP A 157 -9.78 -9.20 22.71
N SER A 158 -10.29 -10.38 22.98
CA SER A 158 -11.70 -10.76 22.86
C SER A 158 -12.13 -11.52 24.10
N ASP A 159 -13.40 -11.42 24.44
CA ASP A 159 -14.05 -12.18 25.50
C ASP A 159 -14.66 -13.53 25.02
N GLY A 160 -14.30 -13.95 23.81
CA GLY A 160 -14.80 -15.14 23.13
C GLY A 160 -15.70 -14.81 21.93
N LEU A 161 -16.03 -13.54 21.71
CA LEU A 161 -16.69 -13.13 20.48
C LEU A 161 -15.66 -12.99 19.33
N PRO A 162 -16.02 -13.36 18.10
CA PRO A 162 -15.16 -13.14 16.94
C PRO A 162 -14.81 -11.66 16.78
N VAL A 163 -13.54 -11.38 16.58
CA VAL A 163 -13.01 -10.04 16.30
C VAL A 163 -12.33 -10.01 14.95
N VAL A 164 -12.19 -8.82 14.38
CA VAL A 164 -11.42 -8.65 13.14
C VAL A 164 -9.94 -8.40 13.52
N PRO A 165 -9.00 -9.28 13.14
CA PRO A 165 -7.59 -9.08 13.45
C PRO A 165 -7.08 -7.75 12.88
N PRO A 166 -6.42 -6.90 13.69
CA PRO A 166 -5.97 -5.58 13.27
C PRO A 166 -4.62 -5.67 12.54
N THR A 167 -4.62 -6.29 11.37
CA THR A 167 -3.44 -6.31 10.50
C THR A 167 -3.09 -4.90 10.05
N GLU A 168 -1.81 -4.65 9.75
CA GLU A 168 -1.33 -3.34 9.28
C GLU A 168 -2.13 -2.82 8.08
N VAL A 169 -2.44 -3.70 7.13
CA VAL A 169 -3.28 -3.38 5.96
C VAL A 169 -4.68 -2.90 6.37
N ARG A 170 -5.31 -3.58 7.33
CA ARG A 170 -6.65 -3.20 7.80
C ARG A 170 -6.63 -1.89 8.58
N VAL A 171 -5.59 -1.67 9.39
CA VAL A 171 -5.41 -0.41 10.14
C VAL A 171 -5.15 0.76 9.17
N LEU A 172 -4.30 0.55 8.16
CA LEU A 172 -4.05 1.57 7.13
C LEU A 172 -5.35 1.94 6.39
N ARG A 173 -6.12 0.93 5.98
CA ARG A 173 -7.44 1.15 5.34
C ARG A 173 -8.41 1.89 6.27
N MET A 174 -8.43 1.56 7.56
CA MET A 174 -9.25 2.27 8.54
C MET A 174 -8.85 3.75 8.64
N LEU A 175 -7.55 4.06 8.64
CA LEU A 175 -7.04 5.43 8.72
C LEU A 175 -7.38 6.30 7.50
N VAL A 176 -7.69 5.71 6.34
CA VAL A 176 -8.21 6.46 5.18
C VAL A 176 -9.54 7.15 5.49
N GLY A 177 -10.29 6.67 6.48
CA GLY A 177 -11.55 7.28 6.92
C GLY A 177 -11.40 8.62 7.65
N THR A 178 -10.18 9.11 7.88
CA THR A 178 -9.93 10.40 8.52
C THR A 178 -8.76 11.14 7.88
N THR A 179 -8.78 12.47 7.96
CA THR A 179 -7.65 13.31 7.55
C THR A 179 -6.68 13.60 8.70
N ARG A 180 -6.99 13.11 9.91
CA ARG A 180 -6.16 13.34 11.10
C ARG A 180 -4.92 12.45 11.08
N PRO A 181 -3.75 12.97 11.48
CA PRO A 181 -2.54 12.18 11.58
C PRO A 181 -2.69 10.99 12.54
N ALA A 182 -2.18 9.82 12.15
CA ALA A 182 -2.26 8.60 12.97
C ALA A 182 -1.67 8.78 14.39
N GLY A 183 -0.57 9.52 14.50
CA GLY A 183 0.10 9.82 15.79
C GLY A 183 -0.53 10.93 16.61
N GLU A 184 -1.58 11.58 16.14
CA GLU A 184 -2.26 12.65 16.88
C GLU A 184 -2.88 12.11 18.18
N VAL A 185 -2.56 12.75 19.30
CA VAL A 185 -3.10 12.40 20.62
C VAL A 185 -4.42 13.13 20.83
N ILE A 186 -5.52 12.38 20.95
CA ILE A 186 -6.87 12.91 21.14
C ILE A 186 -7.26 13.04 22.61
N GLY A 187 -6.49 12.43 23.51
CA GLY A 187 -6.72 12.50 24.95
C GLY A 187 -5.89 11.49 25.71
N ALA A 188 -6.16 11.37 27.01
CA ALA A 188 -5.51 10.41 27.90
C ALA A 188 -6.56 9.48 28.53
N ILE A 189 -6.34 8.17 28.41
CA ILE A 189 -7.30 7.15 28.89
C ILE A 189 -7.04 6.83 30.36
N PRO A 190 -8.02 7.04 31.25
CA PRO A 190 -7.94 6.59 32.63
C PRO A 190 -7.87 5.04 32.73
N PRO A 191 -7.33 4.45 33.81
CA PRO A 191 -6.80 5.12 35.01
C PRO A 191 -5.32 5.51 34.89
N ASN A 192 -4.57 4.95 33.95
CA ASN A 192 -3.13 5.14 33.81
C ASN A 192 -2.73 6.35 32.97
N LEU A 193 -3.72 7.09 32.45
CA LEU A 193 -3.55 8.28 31.62
C LEU A 193 -2.68 8.01 30.37
N ALA A 194 -2.77 6.80 29.82
CA ALA A 194 -2.08 6.45 28.58
C ALA A 194 -2.57 7.32 27.41
N PRO A 195 -1.67 7.82 26.54
CA PRO A 195 -2.06 8.64 25.41
C PRO A 195 -2.94 7.81 24.45
N CYS A 196 -4.11 8.36 24.11
CA CYS A 196 -5.02 7.83 23.11
C CYS A 196 -4.70 8.51 21.78
N THR A 197 -4.12 7.77 20.84
CA THR A 197 -3.82 8.28 19.50
C THR A 197 -4.90 7.86 18.50
N VAL A 198 -5.01 8.60 17.40
CA VAL A 198 -5.89 8.24 16.26
C VAL A 198 -5.60 6.81 15.80
N GLU A 199 -4.33 6.41 15.71
CA GLU A 199 -3.90 5.04 15.37
C GLU A 199 -4.49 3.99 16.32
N LYS A 200 -4.40 4.23 17.64
CA LYS A 200 -4.95 3.29 18.64
C LYS A 200 -6.47 3.16 18.52
N VAL A 201 -7.15 4.26 18.24
CA VAL A 201 -8.60 4.23 17.98
C VAL A 201 -8.90 3.44 16.71
N ALA A 202 -8.13 3.65 15.63
CA ALA A 202 -8.28 2.92 14.39
C ALA A 202 -8.06 1.41 14.58
N ILE A 203 -7.03 1.00 15.34
CA ILE A 203 -6.77 -0.41 15.68
C ILE A 203 -8.00 -1.02 16.38
N ASN A 204 -8.54 -0.36 17.40
CA ASN A 204 -9.71 -0.85 18.14
C ASN A 204 -10.98 -0.84 17.27
N ALA A 205 -11.14 0.15 16.39
CA ALA A 205 -12.24 0.18 15.43
C ALA A 205 -12.18 -1.00 14.44
N VAL A 206 -10.96 -1.41 14.00
CA VAL A 206 -10.78 -2.63 13.19
C VAL A 206 -11.19 -3.86 14.00
N ILE A 207 -10.70 -4.02 15.23
CA ILE A 207 -11.04 -5.15 16.10
C ILE A 207 -12.56 -5.27 16.26
N ALA A 208 -13.26 -4.14 16.40
CA ALA A 208 -14.71 -4.08 16.51
C ALA A 208 -15.46 -4.28 15.17
N GLY A 209 -14.75 -4.48 14.06
CA GLY A 209 -15.35 -4.67 12.73
C GLY A 209 -15.96 -3.41 12.11
N CYS A 210 -15.52 -2.23 12.53
CA CYS A 210 -15.99 -0.98 11.94
C CYS A 210 -15.50 -0.83 10.49
N LYS A 211 -16.27 -0.07 9.70
CA LYS A 211 -15.85 0.39 8.37
C LYS A 211 -15.09 1.72 8.47
N PRO A 212 -14.21 2.04 7.51
CA PRO A 212 -13.47 3.30 7.50
C PRO A 212 -14.36 4.55 7.61
N GLU A 213 -15.54 4.54 6.99
CA GLU A 213 -16.49 5.66 7.02
C GLU A 213 -17.03 5.95 8.43
N TYR A 214 -16.89 5.00 9.37
CA TYR A 214 -17.34 5.18 10.75
C TYR A 214 -16.27 5.81 11.64
N LEU A 215 -15.01 5.82 11.21
CA LEU A 215 -13.90 6.30 12.04
C LEU A 215 -14.09 7.75 12.54
N PRO A 216 -14.59 8.71 11.76
CA PRO A 216 -14.84 10.07 12.27
C PRO A 216 -15.81 10.11 13.45
N VAL A 217 -16.85 9.27 13.40
CA VAL A 217 -17.85 9.16 14.48
C VAL A 217 -17.24 8.49 15.71
N VAL A 218 -16.44 7.45 15.50
CA VAL A 218 -15.71 6.76 16.59
C VAL A 218 -14.76 7.72 17.29
N LEU A 219 -13.99 8.50 16.53
CA LEU A 219 -13.09 9.52 17.09
C LEU A 219 -13.84 10.56 17.93
N ALA A 220 -14.92 11.12 17.40
CA ALA A 220 -15.74 12.09 18.11
C ALA A 220 -16.35 11.49 19.40
N ALA A 221 -16.80 10.23 19.37
CA ALA A 221 -17.32 9.55 20.53
C ALA A 221 -16.26 9.32 21.61
N ILE A 222 -15.03 8.96 21.22
CA ILE A 222 -13.91 8.80 22.16
C ILE A 222 -13.50 10.15 22.74
N GLU A 223 -13.43 11.22 21.94
CA GLU A 223 -13.16 12.58 22.46
C GLU A 223 -14.19 13.00 23.50
N ALA A 224 -15.47 12.80 23.22
CA ALA A 224 -16.53 13.10 24.19
C ALA A 224 -16.43 12.24 25.45
N ALA A 225 -16.04 10.96 25.33
CA ALA A 225 -15.85 10.08 26.48
C ALA A 225 -14.61 10.45 27.32
N LEU A 226 -13.60 11.07 26.70
CA LEU A 226 -12.37 11.53 27.37
C LEU A 226 -12.52 12.93 27.95
N ASP A 227 -13.66 13.61 27.72
CA ASP A 227 -13.95 14.89 28.35
C ASP A 227 -14.02 14.73 29.90
N PRO A 228 -13.36 15.61 30.68
CA PRO A 228 -13.37 15.54 32.13
C PRO A 228 -14.76 15.50 32.75
N ASP A 229 -15.74 16.15 32.11
CA ASP A 229 -17.12 16.20 32.59
C ASP A 229 -17.87 14.88 32.43
N PHE A 230 -17.41 13.99 31.51
CA PHE A 230 -18.03 12.68 31.27
C PHE A 230 -17.75 11.66 32.38
N CYS A 231 -16.73 11.90 33.23
CA CYS A 231 -16.37 11.02 34.36
C CYS A 231 -16.16 9.53 33.94
N MET A 232 -15.33 9.28 32.95
CA MET A 232 -15.08 7.94 32.39
C MET A 232 -14.66 6.91 33.46
N HIS A 233 -14.01 7.34 34.56
CA HIS A 233 -13.65 6.47 35.68
C HIS A 233 -14.86 5.74 36.30
N ALA A 234 -16.01 6.38 36.36
CA ALA A 234 -17.23 5.75 36.88
C ALA A 234 -17.74 4.62 36.00
N CYS A 235 -17.47 4.68 34.70
CA CYS A 235 -17.87 3.66 33.77
C CYS A 235 -17.02 2.37 33.89
N TYR A 236 -15.77 2.50 34.37
CA TYR A 236 -14.86 1.37 34.60
C TYR A 236 -14.90 0.86 36.05
N ALA A 237 -15.60 1.54 36.96
CA ALA A 237 -15.74 1.03 38.30
C ALA A 237 -16.43 -0.35 38.27
N PRO A 238 -15.85 -1.40 38.87
CA PRO A 238 -16.52 -2.69 38.94
C PRO A 238 -17.88 -2.45 39.60
N ARG A 239 -18.96 -2.90 38.97
CA ARG A 239 -20.27 -2.92 39.60
C ARG A 239 -20.08 -3.73 40.88
N ILE A 240 -20.06 -3.04 42.03
CA ILE A 240 -20.05 -3.70 43.35
C ILE A 240 -21.35 -4.48 43.36
N SER A 241 -21.25 -5.82 43.23
CA SER A 241 -22.36 -6.70 43.44
C SER A 241 -22.97 -6.34 44.81
N PRO A 242 -24.27 -6.06 44.91
CA PRO A 242 -24.86 -5.77 46.20
C PRO A 242 -24.50 -6.93 47.11
N ALA A 243 -23.86 -6.59 48.24
CA ALA A 243 -23.49 -7.56 49.24
C ALA A 243 -24.68 -8.50 49.50
N ARG A 244 -24.42 -9.81 49.53
CA ARG A 244 -25.38 -10.79 49.97
C ARG A 244 -25.91 -10.30 51.33
N TRP A 245 -27.16 -9.97 51.38
CA TRP A 245 -27.89 -9.86 52.63
C TRP A 245 -28.04 -11.31 53.13
N SER A 246 -27.12 -11.74 53.98
CA SER A 246 -27.28 -12.93 54.79
C SER A 246 -28.20 -12.57 55.94
N SER A 247 -29.44 -13.04 55.88
CA SER A 247 -30.35 -13.14 56.99
C SER A 247 -29.86 -14.22 57.95
#